data_3ca72f2dfa63a0549a760ae6fa82de9b
#
_entry.id   3ca72f2dfa63a0549a760ae6fa82de9b
#
_cell.length_a   1.000
_cell.length_b   1.000
_cell.length_c   1.000
_cell.angle_alpha   90.00
_cell.angle_beta   90.00
_cell.angle_gamma   90.00
#
_symmetry.space_group_name_H-M   'P 1'
#
loop_
_entity.id
_entity.type
_entity.pdbx_description
1 polymer ?
#
loop_
_entity_poly.entity_id
_entity_poly.type
_entity_poly.pdbx_seq_one_letter_code
_entity_poly.pdbx_strand_id
1 'polypeptide(L)'
;MPRLWLMYFNIFQHPMCPAQMSHTHARRTFDRALRTLSPSLHHRIWPRYLLWSEAKGGSTTVCVYRRYLAIDPSITERYTSILLSPDNSELRPLEAAKLLLGLARKAAKGRYTSPEGKSPYQLLGEWIDVVEQYAEEVGMGIEECEKNTAENKDADEVDVEAVEMPPPPVPKGAGPLVRMGAAFSAQVEGQEPYDEDTDPTNIRKLNVERIIRRDGLEVYKDQAGRLWTGLATYWTKRGEFDRAKATFETGIASVMTIRDFTQIFDAYAEFQESFISALMASLEDPSEDDDDAAETEKELDSQMKSFEELMDRRPFLVNEVLLRRNPHDVQEWEKRVALWGDDDEKVAATYTKALETINPKKATTNFHRVYVNFAKFYEEGGVTGQAEPDLASAWKIFEKGAKVNFKTVEELAELYCEWAEMELRHESVYFPDSLKPAFDIYLGIMTRPSVLCSGQHMCPRIPRSATMTTRYQFRLDSSSLSSYGHSMLI
;
A
#
# COMPACT_ATOMS: atom_id res chain seq x y z
N MET A 1 -40.65 -34.44 22.51
CA MET A 1 -39.48 -35.32 22.77
C MET A 1 -38.52 -35.25 21.56
N PRO A 2 -37.39 -34.57 21.65
CA PRO A 2 -36.50 -34.40 20.50
C PRO A 2 -35.91 -35.72 19.97
N ARG A 3 -35.69 -36.72 20.86
CA ARG A 3 -35.14 -38.03 20.45
C ARG A 3 -36.03 -38.75 19.40
N LEU A 4 -37.36 -38.67 19.54
CA LEU A 4 -38.27 -39.30 18.58
C LEU A 4 -38.18 -38.63 17.19
N TRP A 5 -38.05 -37.32 17.16
CA TRP A 5 -37.83 -36.60 15.92
C TRP A 5 -36.51 -36.97 15.23
N LEU A 6 -35.43 -37.10 16.00
CA LEU A 6 -34.13 -37.52 15.49
C LEU A 6 -34.16 -38.93 14.91
N MET A 7 -34.86 -39.88 15.58
CA MET A 7 -35.06 -41.23 15.05
C MET A 7 -35.88 -41.20 13.74
N TYR A 8 -36.91 -40.36 13.69
CA TYR A 8 -37.71 -40.22 12.49
C TYR A 8 -36.92 -39.62 11.32
N PHE A 9 -36.00 -38.65 11.54
CA PHE A 9 -35.15 -38.10 10.54
C PHE A 9 -34.16 -39.08 9.93
N ASN A 10 -33.70 -40.09 10.67
CA ASN A 10 -32.82 -41.11 10.15
C ASN A 10 -33.46 -41.93 9.03
N ILE A 11 -34.81 -42.03 8.99
CA ILE A 11 -35.54 -42.71 7.89
C ILE A 11 -35.32 -41.99 6.57
N PHE A 12 -35.24 -40.67 6.56
CA PHE A 12 -35.04 -39.87 5.34
C PHE A 12 -33.61 -39.93 4.78
N GLN A 13 -32.65 -40.36 5.57
CA GLN A 13 -31.25 -40.55 5.18
C GLN A 13 -30.98 -41.98 4.70
N HIS A 14 -31.95 -42.87 4.83
CA HIS A 14 -31.77 -44.26 4.42
C HIS A 14 -31.75 -44.37 2.87
N PRO A 15 -30.84 -45.15 2.27
CA PRO A 15 -30.71 -45.29 0.80
C PRO A 15 -31.98 -45.75 0.12
N MET A 16 -32.81 -46.53 0.78
CA MET A 16 -34.07 -47.04 0.25
C MET A 16 -35.25 -46.06 0.37
N CYS A 17 -35.02 -44.85 0.88
CA CYS A 17 -36.09 -43.86 1.04
C CYS A 17 -36.52 -43.32 -0.33
N PRO A 18 -37.82 -43.34 -0.71
CA PRO A 18 -38.28 -42.73 -1.95
C PRO A 18 -37.93 -41.27 -2.06
N ALA A 19 -37.55 -40.80 -3.24
CA ALA A 19 -37.11 -39.42 -3.48
C ALA A 19 -38.10 -38.35 -2.98
N GLN A 20 -39.40 -38.56 -3.18
CA GLN A 20 -40.43 -37.65 -2.71
C GLN A 20 -40.43 -37.51 -1.17
N MET A 21 -40.23 -38.63 -0.44
CA MET A 21 -40.13 -38.59 1.00
C MET A 21 -38.83 -38.02 1.49
N SER A 22 -37.74 -38.29 0.82
CA SER A 22 -36.40 -37.78 1.21
C SER A 22 -36.21 -36.28 0.96
N HIS A 23 -37.02 -35.63 0.13
CA HIS A 23 -36.97 -34.19 -0.17
C HIS A 23 -38.12 -33.42 0.48
N THR A 24 -39.30 -33.41 -0.13
CA THR A 24 -40.42 -32.55 0.30
C THR A 24 -41.01 -32.92 1.64
N HIS A 25 -41.17 -34.22 1.91
CA HIS A 25 -41.72 -34.69 3.19
C HIS A 25 -40.71 -34.49 4.32
N ALA A 26 -39.43 -34.76 4.10
CA ALA A 26 -38.37 -34.53 5.07
C ALA A 26 -38.32 -33.06 5.48
N ARG A 27 -38.30 -32.11 4.50
CA ARG A 27 -38.29 -30.67 4.77
C ARG A 27 -39.49 -30.27 5.65
N ARG A 28 -40.70 -30.70 5.25
CA ARG A 28 -41.93 -30.39 6.02
C ARG A 28 -41.87 -30.97 7.43
N THR A 29 -41.23 -32.11 7.59
CA THR A 29 -41.11 -32.79 8.90
C THR A 29 -40.09 -32.06 9.78
N PHE A 30 -38.97 -31.62 9.28
CA PHE A 30 -38.04 -30.76 10.01
C PHE A 30 -38.70 -29.44 10.42
N ASP A 31 -39.44 -28.79 9.53
CA ASP A 31 -40.16 -27.56 9.83
C ASP A 31 -41.26 -27.79 10.89
N ARG A 32 -41.95 -28.92 10.86
CA ARG A 32 -42.92 -29.30 11.87
C ARG A 32 -42.25 -29.53 13.23
N ALA A 33 -41.10 -30.18 13.24
CA ALA A 33 -40.34 -30.41 14.48
C ALA A 33 -39.91 -29.07 15.12
N LEU A 34 -39.43 -28.11 14.35
CA LEU A 34 -39.05 -26.78 14.81
C LEU A 34 -40.25 -25.97 15.32
N ARG A 35 -41.45 -26.16 14.75
CA ARG A 35 -42.67 -25.48 15.22
C ARG A 35 -43.25 -26.11 16.52
N THR A 36 -43.07 -27.41 16.71
CA THR A 36 -43.65 -28.12 17.83
C THR A 36 -42.76 -28.20 19.06
N LEU A 37 -41.46 -28.05 18.88
CA LEU A 37 -40.48 -28.06 19.98
C LEU A 37 -40.25 -26.65 20.52
N SER A 38 -39.96 -26.58 21.83
CA SER A 38 -39.56 -25.31 22.43
C SER A 38 -38.24 -24.83 21.84
N PRO A 39 -38.02 -23.47 21.70
CA PRO A 39 -36.79 -22.91 21.14
C PRO A 39 -35.50 -23.43 21.81
N SER A 40 -35.53 -23.73 23.10
CA SER A 40 -34.40 -24.28 23.84
C SER A 40 -33.94 -25.66 23.35
N LEU A 41 -34.77 -26.39 22.61
CA LEU A 41 -34.44 -27.72 22.07
C LEU A 41 -34.06 -27.68 20.58
N HIS A 42 -34.19 -26.53 19.92
CA HIS A 42 -33.90 -26.40 18.52
C HIS A 42 -32.44 -26.71 18.20
N HIS A 43 -31.48 -26.39 19.08
CA HIS A 43 -30.07 -26.71 18.93
C HIS A 43 -29.77 -28.19 18.65
N ARG A 44 -30.71 -29.11 19.00
CA ARG A 44 -30.58 -30.56 18.74
C ARG A 44 -31.08 -30.95 17.35
N ILE A 45 -31.96 -30.14 16.76
CA ILE A 45 -32.60 -30.44 15.47
C ILE A 45 -31.76 -29.79 14.32
N TRP A 46 -31.31 -28.55 14.50
CA TRP A 46 -30.61 -27.80 13.47
C TRP A 46 -29.39 -28.51 12.87
N PRO A 47 -28.48 -29.14 13.64
CA PRO A 47 -27.32 -29.80 13.01
C PRO A 47 -27.72 -30.92 12.04
N ARG A 48 -28.80 -31.66 12.35
CA ARG A 48 -29.32 -32.72 11.47
C ARG A 48 -30.01 -32.13 10.24
N TYR A 49 -30.71 -31.02 10.42
CA TYR A 49 -31.36 -30.32 9.31
C TYR A 49 -30.34 -29.73 8.34
N LEU A 50 -29.28 -29.15 8.84
CA LEU A 50 -28.17 -28.64 8.03
C LEU A 50 -27.49 -29.76 7.23
N LEU A 51 -27.09 -30.86 7.89
CA LEU A 51 -26.48 -32.01 7.21
C LEU A 51 -27.40 -32.60 6.14
N TRP A 52 -28.69 -32.69 6.41
CA TRP A 52 -29.67 -33.15 5.43
C TRP A 52 -29.75 -32.17 4.23
N SER A 53 -29.77 -30.87 4.50
CA SER A 53 -29.84 -29.86 3.43
C SER A 53 -28.57 -29.85 2.57
N GLU A 54 -27.39 -29.98 3.16
CA GLU A 54 -26.11 -30.10 2.44
C GLU A 54 -26.09 -31.32 1.49
N ALA A 55 -26.57 -32.46 1.97
CA ALA A 55 -26.68 -33.68 1.15
C ALA A 55 -27.67 -33.54 -0.01
N LYS A 56 -28.60 -32.57 0.02
CA LYS A 56 -29.59 -32.34 -1.02
C LYS A 56 -29.14 -31.24 -2.01
N GLY A 57 -28.34 -30.30 -1.56
CA GLY A 57 -27.83 -29.20 -2.38
C GLY A 57 -28.87 -28.18 -2.84
N GLY A 58 -28.42 -27.28 -3.71
CA GLY A 58 -29.26 -26.32 -4.43
C GLY A 58 -30.00 -25.31 -3.55
N SER A 59 -31.10 -24.78 -4.07
CA SER A 59 -31.92 -23.74 -3.42
C SER A 59 -32.45 -24.14 -2.05
N THR A 60 -32.60 -25.46 -1.80
CA THR A 60 -33.05 -25.97 -0.49
C THR A 60 -32.02 -25.66 0.59
N THR A 61 -30.75 -25.89 0.34
CA THR A 61 -29.64 -25.59 1.27
C THR A 61 -29.60 -24.11 1.58
N VAL A 62 -29.66 -23.26 0.56
CA VAL A 62 -29.68 -21.79 0.71
C VAL A 62 -30.82 -21.34 1.62
N CYS A 63 -32.04 -21.81 1.39
CA CYS A 63 -33.20 -21.44 2.21
C CYS A 63 -33.08 -21.88 3.66
N VAL A 64 -32.51 -23.06 3.91
CA VAL A 64 -32.33 -23.59 5.27
C VAL A 64 -31.24 -22.80 6.00
N TYR A 65 -30.12 -22.55 5.35
CA TYR A 65 -29.01 -21.78 5.94
C TYR A 65 -29.39 -20.33 6.20
N ARG A 66 -30.07 -19.62 5.30
CA ARG A 66 -30.55 -18.24 5.54
C ARG A 66 -31.46 -18.17 6.77
N ARG A 67 -32.27 -19.16 7.01
CA ARG A 67 -33.11 -19.24 8.24
C ARG A 67 -32.27 -19.47 9.49
N TYR A 68 -31.26 -20.32 9.39
CA TYR A 68 -30.40 -20.60 10.54
C TYR A 68 -29.47 -19.47 10.88
N LEU A 69 -28.94 -18.73 9.90
CA LEU A 69 -28.12 -17.55 10.10
C LEU A 69 -28.81 -16.44 10.93
N ALA A 70 -30.14 -16.36 10.85
CA ALA A 70 -30.92 -15.44 11.70
C ALA A 70 -30.88 -15.83 13.19
N ILE A 71 -30.54 -17.09 13.50
CA ILE A 71 -30.46 -17.63 14.86
C ILE A 71 -29.01 -17.64 15.34
N ASP A 72 -28.09 -18.10 14.50
CA ASP A 72 -26.69 -18.27 14.82
C ASP A 72 -25.81 -17.70 13.71
N PRO A 73 -25.28 -16.48 13.86
CA PRO A 73 -24.40 -15.87 12.86
C PRO A 73 -23.02 -16.51 12.75
N SER A 74 -22.60 -17.34 13.71
CA SER A 74 -21.25 -17.94 13.72
C SER A 74 -21.01 -18.91 12.55
N ILE A 75 -22.08 -19.46 11.97
CA ILE A 75 -22.00 -20.42 10.87
C ILE A 75 -21.86 -19.75 9.48
N THR A 76 -21.76 -18.43 9.44
CA THR A 76 -21.71 -17.69 8.15
C THR A 76 -20.52 -18.11 7.30
N GLU A 77 -19.33 -18.34 7.88
CA GLU A 77 -18.14 -18.79 7.14
C GLU A 77 -18.36 -20.16 6.48
N ARG A 78 -19.00 -21.10 7.16
CA ARG A 78 -19.37 -22.40 6.58
C ARG A 78 -20.42 -22.23 5.47
N TYR A 79 -21.35 -21.32 5.63
CA TYR A 79 -22.36 -21.06 4.61
C TYR A 79 -21.72 -20.46 3.33
N THR A 80 -20.78 -19.53 3.45
CA THR A 80 -20.06 -18.98 2.29
C THR A 80 -19.28 -20.07 1.55
N SER A 81 -18.61 -20.98 2.26
CA SER A 81 -17.91 -22.11 1.63
C SER A 81 -18.85 -23.05 0.86
N ILE A 82 -20.07 -23.27 1.36
CA ILE A 82 -21.09 -24.07 0.67
C ILE A 82 -21.62 -23.36 -0.59
N LEU A 83 -21.81 -22.03 -0.55
CA LEU A 83 -22.25 -21.25 -1.70
C LEU A 83 -21.24 -21.27 -2.84
N LEU A 84 -19.95 -21.42 -2.53
CA LEU A 84 -18.85 -21.47 -3.48
C LEU A 84 -18.44 -22.89 -3.87
N SER A 85 -19.02 -23.91 -3.20
CA SER A 85 -18.69 -25.32 -3.49
C SER A 85 -19.18 -25.72 -4.88
N PRO A 86 -18.32 -26.37 -5.71
CA PRO A 86 -18.70 -26.85 -7.04
C PRO A 86 -19.75 -27.99 -6.98
N ASP A 87 -19.90 -28.64 -5.84
CA ASP A 87 -20.93 -29.67 -5.62
C ASP A 87 -22.35 -29.10 -5.54
N ASN A 88 -22.46 -27.78 -5.39
CA ASN A 88 -23.76 -27.11 -5.34
C ASN A 88 -24.23 -26.79 -6.77
N SER A 89 -25.42 -27.25 -7.14
CA SER A 89 -25.99 -27.04 -8.50
C SER A 89 -26.23 -25.55 -8.83
N GLU A 90 -26.24 -24.68 -7.86
CA GLU A 90 -26.42 -23.23 -8.02
C GLU A 90 -25.31 -22.48 -7.27
N LEU A 91 -24.28 -22.06 -7.99
CA LEU A 91 -23.24 -21.15 -7.47
C LEU A 91 -23.86 -19.75 -7.23
N ARG A 92 -23.53 -19.14 -6.11
CA ARG A 92 -24.02 -17.80 -5.74
C ARG A 92 -22.87 -16.95 -5.20
N PRO A 93 -21.90 -16.58 -6.04
CA PRO A 93 -20.70 -15.88 -5.61
C PRO A 93 -20.99 -14.45 -5.08
N LEU A 94 -21.99 -13.76 -5.65
CA LEU A 94 -22.40 -12.44 -5.18
C LEU A 94 -22.92 -12.46 -3.73
N GLU A 95 -23.74 -13.47 -3.39
CA GLU A 95 -24.24 -13.63 -2.03
C GLU A 95 -23.11 -13.94 -1.06
N ALA A 96 -22.20 -14.84 -1.44
CA ALA A 96 -21.03 -15.20 -0.65
C ALA A 96 -20.10 -14.00 -0.42
N ALA A 97 -19.83 -13.21 -1.47
CA ALA A 97 -19.00 -12.00 -1.37
C ALA A 97 -19.61 -10.95 -0.42
N LYS A 98 -20.92 -10.71 -0.49
CA LYS A 98 -21.59 -9.76 0.42
C LYS A 98 -21.55 -10.22 1.88
N LEU A 99 -21.73 -11.50 2.13
CA LEU A 99 -21.64 -12.06 3.46
C LEU A 99 -20.21 -11.96 4.03
N LEU A 100 -19.19 -12.33 3.25
CA LEU A 100 -17.78 -12.21 3.65
C LEU A 100 -17.40 -10.76 3.94
N LEU A 101 -17.81 -9.82 3.09
CA LEU A 101 -17.58 -8.39 3.33
C LEU A 101 -18.23 -7.93 4.65
N GLY A 102 -19.46 -8.36 4.89
CA GLY A 102 -20.16 -8.08 6.16
C GLY A 102 -19.43 -8.65 7.38
N LEU A 103 -18.87 -9.86 7.27
CA LEU A 103 -18.06 -10.47 8.34
C LEU A 103 -16.74 -9.70 8.54
N ALA A 104 -16.03 -9.36 7.45
CA ALA A 104 -14.77 -8.61 7.51
C ALA A 104 -14.98 -7.24 8.19
N ARG A 105 -16.04 -6.50 7.82
CA ARG A 105 -16.39 -5.22 8.45
C ARG A 105 -16.75 -5.36 9.95
N LYS A 106 -17.50 -6.40 10.33
CA LYS A 106 -17.84 -6.67 11.72
C LYS A 106 -16.61 -7.09 12.53
N ALA A 107 -15.73 -7.90 11.93
CA ALA A 107 -14.48 -8.33 12.56
C ALA A 107 -13.50 -7.16 12.75
N ALA A 108 -13.38 -6.25 11.76
CA ALA A 108 -12.56 -5.03 11.87
C ALA A 108 -13.06 -4.11 13.00
N LYS A 109 -14.38 -4.06 13.24
CA LYS A 109 -14.98 -3.32 14.37
C LYS A 109 -14.91 -4.08 15.71
N GLY A 110 -14.32 -5.28 15.74
CA GLY A 110 -14.23 -6.12 16.95
C GLY A 110 -15.57 -6.75 17.42
N ARG A 111 -16.59 -6.75 16.57
CA ARG A 111 -17.92 -7.30 16.90
C ARG A 111 -18.11 -8.76 16.47
N TYR A 112 -17.17 -9.29 15.72
CA TYR A 112 -17.16 -10.67 15.26
C TYR A 112 -15.80 -11.30 15.48
N THR A 113 -15.78 -12.51 16.01
CA THR A 113 -14.60 -13.35 16.14
C THR A 113 -14.85 -14.64 15.35
N SER A 114 -13.97 -14.93 14.39
CA SER A 114 -14.08 -16.14 13.58
C SER A 114 -14.01 -17.40 14.48
N PRO A 115 -14.89 -18.39 14.28
CA PRO A 115 -14.78 -19.69 14.92
C PRO A 115 -13.48 -20.43 14.58
N GLU A 116 -12.92 -20.16 13.41
CA GLU A 116 -11.65 -20.73 12.92
C GLU A 116 -10.42 -19.91 13.35
N GLY A 117 -10.61 -18.79 14.06
CA GLY A 117 -9.53 -17.92 14.52
C GLY A 117 -8.93 -17.03 13.44
N LYS A 118 -9.64 -16.80 12.34
CA LYS A 118 -9.20 -15.93 11.25
C LYS A 118 -9.16 -14.47 11.69
N SER A 119 -8.13 -13.76 11.27
CA SER A 119 -8.03 -12.32 11.46
C SER A 119 -8.97 -11.55 10.50
N PRO A 120 -9.34 -10.29 10.82
CA PRO A 120 -10.17 -9.48 9.94
C PRO A 120 -9.54 -9.30 8.54
N TYR A 121 -8.20 -9.21 8.47
CA TYR A 121 -7.46 -9.13 7.22
C TYR A 121 -7.57 -10.43 6.40
N GLN A 122 -7.51 -11.59 7.06
CA GLN A 122 -7.68 -12.89 6.37
C GLN A 122 -9.09 -13.04 5.79
N LEU A 123 -10.13 -12.59 6.51
CA LEU A 123 -11.50 -12.59 5.99
C LEU A 123 -11.65 -11.66 4.78
N LEU A 124 -10.97 -10.52 4.79
CA LEU A 124 -10.91 -9.63 3.63
C LEU A 124 -10.13 -10.27 2.46
N GLY A 125 -9.07 -11.02 2.76
CA GLY A 125 -8.32 -11.80 1.77
C GLY A 125 -9.20 -12.85 1.08
N GLU A 126 -9.96 -13.64 1.85
CA GLU A 126 -10.92 -14.61 1.30
C GLU A 126 -11.99 -13.93 0.44
N TRP A 127 -12.42 -12.73 0.83
CA TRP A 127 -13.33 -11.94 0.01
C TRP A 127 -12.71 -11.54 -1.33
N ILE A 128 -11.44 -11.12 -1.34
CA ILE A 128 -10.68 -10.79 -2.56
C ILE A 128 -10.55 -12.03 -3.45
N ASP A 129 -10.23 -13.20 -2.87
CA ASP A 129 -10.12 -14.45 -3.62
C ASP A 129 -11.43 -14.80 -4.35
N VAL A 130 -12.58 -14.58 -3.70
CA VAL A 130 -13.90 -14.75 -4.32
C VAL A 130 -14.15 -13.74 -5.45
N VAL A 131 -13.78 -12.47 -5.23
CA VAL A 131 -13.90 -11.42 -6.25
C VAL A 131 -13.01 -11.69 -7.46
N GLU A 132 -11.79 -12.16 -7.24
CA GLU A 132 -10.88 -12.55 -8.31
C GLU A 132 -11.42 -13.76 -9.12
N GLN A 133 -12.00 -14.73 -8.43
CA GLN A 133 -12.52 -15.93 -9.09
C GLN A 133 -13.79 -15.65 -9.91
N TYR A 134 -14.66 -14.78 -9.42
CA TYR A 134 -15.97 -14.47 -10.02
C TYR A 134 -16.12 -12.97 -10.35
N ALA A 135 -15.12 -12.40 -11.01
CA ALA A 135 -15.02 -10.96 -11.24
C ALA A 135 -16.25 -10.37 -11.99
N GLU A 136 -16.78 -11.08 -12.97
CA GLU A 136 -17.93 -10.63 -13.77
C GLU A 136 -19.27 -10.70 -13.02
N GLU A 137 -19.43 -11.70 -12.15
CA GLU A 137 -20.69 -11.91 -11.42
C GLU A 137 -20.80 -11.01 -10.20
N VAL A 138 -19.69 -10.74 -9.52
CA VAL A 138 -19.64 -10.02 -8.26
C VAL A 138 -19.44 -8.52 -8.47
N GLY A 139 -18.55 -8.13 -9.38
CA GLY A 139 -18.12 -6.75 -9.56
C GLY A 139 -18.95 -5.97 -10.56
N MET A 140 -19.09 -4.66 -10.34
CA MET A 140 -19.68 -3.70 -11.29
C MET A 140 -18.72 -3.42 -12.45
N GLY A 141 -19.25 -3.19 -13.65
CA GLY A 141 -18.51 -2.68 -14.80
C GLY A 141 -18.17 -1.20 -14.66
N ILE A 142 -17.30 -0.70 -15.55
CA ILE A 142 -16.85 0.70 -15.54
C ILE A 142 -18.02 1.66 -15.68
N GLU A 143 -18.89 1.44 -16.67
CA GLU A 143 -20.05 2.29 -16.91
C GLU A 143 -21.00 2.37 -15.71
N GLU A 144 -21.15 1.28 -14.98
CA GLU A 144 -21.96 1.19 -13.78
C GLU A 144 -21.29 1.90 -12.60
N CYS A 145 -19.96 1.83 -12.49
CA CYS A 145 -19.19 2.55 -11.46
C CYS A 145 -19.23 4.06 -11.67
N GLU A 146 -19.12 4.53 -12.91
CA GLU A 146 -19.14 5.97 -13.24
C GLU A 146 -20.52 6.59 -13.00
N LYS A 147 -21.59 5.90 -13.37
CA LYS A 147 -22.96 6.34 -13.08
C LYS A 147 -23.23 6.47 -11.58
N ASN A 148 -22.79 5.50 -10.79
CA ASN A 148 -22.93 5.54 -9.33
C ASN A 148 -22.08 6.63 -8.66
N THR A 149 -20.92 6.98 -9.25
CA THR A 149 -20.07 8.07 -8.73
C THR A 149 -20.66 9.44 -9.05
N ALA A 150 -21.32 9.57 -10.19
CA ALA A 150 -22.06 10.79 -10.57
C ALA A 150 -23.29 10.99 -9.67
N GLU A 151 -24.10 9.96 -9.47
CA GLU A 151 -25.29 10.02 -8.59
C GLU A 151 -24.92 10.34 -7.12
N ASN A 152 -23.77 9.86 -6.62
CA ASN A 152 -23.33 10.19 -5.26
C ASN A 152 -22.73 11.61 -5.15
N LYS A 153 -22.12 12.16 -6.21
CA LYS A 153 -21.65 13.56 -6.20
C LYS A 153 -22.81 14.56 -6.17
N ASP A 154 -23.87 14.26 -6.90
CA ASP A 154 -25.08 15.09 -6.89
C ASP A 154 -25.83 15.02 -5.54
N ALA A 155 -25.62 13.97 -4.75
CA ALA A 155 -26.17 13.83 -3.41
C ALA A 155 -25.34 14.54 -2.31
N ASP A 156 -24.02 14.67 -2.51
CA ASP A 156 -23.14 15.39 -1.57
C ASP A 156 -23.09 16.91 -1.81
N GLU A 157 -23.49 17.40 -2.98
CA GLU A 157 -23.59 18.84 -3.30
C GLU A 157 -24.94 19.48 -2.93
N VAL A 158 -25.88 18.73 -2.37
CA VAL A 158 -27.07 19.35 -1.80
C VAL A 158 -26.68 20.00 -0.46
N ASP A 159 -26.40 21.29 -0.53
CA ASP A 159 -26.27 22.20 0.61
C ASP A 159 -27.33 21.88 1.64
N VAL A 160 -26.91 21.56 2.84
CA VAL A 160 -27.77 21.35 3.99
C VAL A 160 -28.29 22.71 4.46
N GLU A 161 -29.13 23.35 3.67
CA GLU A 161 -30.14 24.21 4.23
C GLU A 161 -31.23 23.29 4.77
N ALA A 162 -31.23 23.13 6.08
CA ALA A 162 -32.21 22.38 6.82
C ALA A 162 -33.63 23.02 6.61
N VAL A 163 -34.27 22.63 5.53
CA VAL A 163 -35.72 22.77 5.42
C VAL A 163 -36.29 21.60 6.21
N GLU A 164 -36.68 21.88 7.45
CA GLU A 164 -37.58 21.02 8.23
C GLU A 164 -38.82 20.76 7.39
N MET A 165 -38.83 19.69 6.60
CA MET A 165 -40.05 19.22 5.97
C MET A 165 -40.96 18.66 7.06
N PRO A 166 -42.21 19.16 7.18
CA PRO A 166 -43.16 18.58 8.11
C PRO A 166 -43.40 17.11 7.73
N PRO A 167 -43.49 16.17 8.70
CA PRO A 167 -43.67 14.76 8.43
C PRO A 167 -44.92 14.56 7.53
N PRO A 168 -44.84 13.64 6.55
CA PRO A 168 -45.94 13.38 5.61
C PRO A 168 -47.22 13.06 6.41
N PRO A 169 -48.38 13.57 6.01
CA PRO A 169 -49.63 13.37 6.73
C PRO A 169 -49.98 11.89 6.77
N VAL A 170 -50.03 11.34 7.98
CA VAL A 170 -50.42 9.92 8.21
C VAL A 170 -51.84 9.75 7.67
N PRO A 171 -52.13 8.78 6.79
CA PRO A 171 -53.44 8.55 6.24
C PRO A 171 -54.44 8.30 7.39
N LYS A 172 -55.52 9.11 7.40
CA LYS A 172 -56.57 8.98 8.39
C LYS A 172 -57.25 7.62 8.19
N GLY A 173 -56.88 6.64 9.04
CA GLY A 173 -57.41 5.29 8.97
C GLY A 173 -56.41 4.17 9.28
N ALA A 174 -55.13 4.47 9.46
CA ALA A 174 -54.14 3.51 9.88
C ALA A 174 -54.42 3.03 11.32
N GLY A 175 -54.70 1.74 11.47
CA GLY A 175 -54.98 1.13 12.79
C GLY A 175 -53.78 1.20 13.73
N PRO A 176 -53.97 0.92 15.03
CA PRO A 176 -52.96 1.10 16.08
C PRO A 176 -51.67 0.30 15.85
N LEU A 177 -51.72 -0.79 15.09
CA LEU A 177 -50.55 -1.64 14.74
C LEU A 177 -49.57 -0.96 13.77
N VAL A 178 -50.05 -0.13 12.85
CA VAL A 178 -49.21 0.63 11.90
C VAL A 178 -48.50 1.79 12.61
N ARG A 179 -49.18 2.41 13.60
CA ARG A 179 -48.56 3.45 14.46
C ARG A 179 -47.47 2.89 15.38
N MET A 180 -47.60 1.65 15.87
CA MET A 180 -46.57 1.00 16.66
C MET A 180 -45.32 0.64 15.82
N GLY A 181 -45.48 0.23 14.55
CA GLY A 181 -44.38 -0.07 13.66
C GLY A 181 -43.49 1.13 13.36
N ALA A 182 -44.12 2.30 13.09
CA ALA A 182 -43.36 3.53 12.82
C ALA A 182 -42.71 4.14 14.07
N ALA A 183 -43.27 3.95 15.26
CA ALA A 183 -42.66 4.38 16.53
C ALA A 183 -41.58 3.44 17.02
N PHE A 184 -41.63 2.14 16.65
CA PHE A 184 -40.65 1.15 17.06
C PHE A 184 -39.37 1.21 16.20
N SER A 185 -39.46 1.68 14.96
CA SER A 185 -38.29 1.89 14.09
C SER A 185 -37.46 3.12 14.50
N ALA A 186 -38.02 4.03 15.32
CA ALA A 186 -37.33 5.26 15.73
C ALA A 186 -36.55 5.15 17.07
N GLN A 187 -36.58 4.02 17.77
CA GLN A 187 -35.99 3.86 19.12
C GLN A 187 -35.19 2.61 19.37
N VAL A 188 -34.62 1.97 18.34
CA VAL A 188 -33.57 0.97 18.55
C VAL A 188 -32.23 1.68 18.42
N GLU A 189 -31.79 2.29 19.52
CA GLU A 189 -30.39 2.68 19.68
C GLU A 189 -29.51 1.44 19.50
N GLY A 190 -28.83 1.34 18.35
CA GLY A 190 -27.91 0.25 18.04
C GLY A 190 -28.11 -0.46 16.71
N GLN A 191 -29.11 -0.10 15.89
CA GLN A 191 -29.14 -0.57 14.51
C GLN A 191 -28.10 0.21 13.71
N GLU A 192 -27.11 -0.54 13.18
CA GLU A 192 -26.16 0.03 12.23
C GLU A 192 -26.92 0.58 11.02
N PRO A 193 -26.44 1.68 10.40
CA PRO A 193 -27.01 2.17 9.17
C PRO A 193 -27.05 1.03 8.15
N TYR A 194 -28.16 0.89 7.46
CA TYR A 194 -28.34 -0.12 6.41
C TYR A 194 -27.24 0.04 5.36
N ASP A 195 -26.42 -0.98 5.21
CA ASP A 195 -25.31 -0.99 4.28
C ASP A 195 -25.70 -1.88 3.09
N GLU A 196 -25.98 -1.25 1.96
CA GLU A 196 -26.40 -1.92 0.73
C GLU A 196 -25.38 -2.95 0.23
N ASP A 197 -24.09 -2.71 0.48
CA ASP A 197 -23.00 -3.56 0.04
C ASP A 197 -22.96 -4.91 0.81
N THR A 198 -23.52 -4.97 2.01
CA THR A 198 -23.48 -6.17 2.86
C THR A 198 -24.80 -6.93 2.89
N ASP A 199 -25.86 -6.44 2.24
CA ASP A 199 -27.13 -7.11 2.19
C ASP A 199 -27.14 -8.27 1.18
N PRO A 200 -27.21 -9.55 1.63
CA PRO A 200 -27.18 -10.71 0.75
C PRO A 200 -28.45 -10.83 -0.12
N THR A 201 -29.53 -10.11 0.18
CA THR A 201 -30.77 -10.15 -0.58
C THR A 201 -30.77 -9.17 -1.76
N ASN A 202 -29.89 -8.19 -1.76
CA ASN A 202 -29.75 -7.22 -2.82
C ASN A 202 -29.04 -7.86 -4.03
N ILE A 203 -29.59 -7.72 -5.23
CA ILE A 203 -29.03 -8.28 -6.48
C ILE A 203 -27.93 -7.36 -7.08
N ARG A 204 -27.81 -6.13 -6.58
CA ARG A 204 -26.82 -5.17 -7.08
C ARG A 204 -25.40 -5.69 -6.91
N LYS A 205 -24.61 -5.58 -7.96
CA LYS A 205 -23.19 -5.92 -7.94
C LYS A 205 -22.39 -4.96 -7.04
N LEU A 206 -21.20 -5.38 -6.63
CA LEU A 206 -20.35 -4.62 -5.72
C LEU A 206 -19.39 -3.70 -6.47
N ASN A 207 -19.20 -2.47 -5.95
CA ASN A 207 -18.10 -1.62 -6.39
C ASN A 207 -16.80 -2.04 -5.68
N VAL A 208 -16.08 -2.98 -6.31
CA VAL A 208 -14.88 -3.63 -5.74
C VAL A 208 -13.78 -2.61 -5.45
N GLU A 209 -13.54 -1.66 -6.34
CA GLU A 209 -12.51 -0.64 -6.19
C GLU A 209 -12.74 0.24 -4.95
N ARG A 210 -13.98 0.73 -4.78
CA ARG A 210 -14.36 1.54 -3.63
C ARG A 210 -14.22 0.77 -2.31
N ILE A 211 -14.63 -0.49 -2.32
CA ILE A 211 -14.57 -1.35 -1.12
C ILE A 211 -13.12 -1.63 -0.73
N ILE A 212 -12.25 -2.02 -1.68
CA ILE A 212 -10.83 -2.27 -1.41
C ILE A 212 -10.14 -1.00 -0.90
N ARG A 213 -10.44 0.16 -1.48
CA ARG A 213 -9.85 1.43 -1.01
C ARG A 213 -10.28 1.76 0.41
N ARG A 214 -11.58 1.72 0.70
CA ARG A 214 -12.13 2.13 2.00
C ARG A 214 -11.87 1.11 3.11
N ASP A 215 -12.20 -0.15 2.86
CA ASP A 215 -12.20 -1.19 3.92
C ASP A 215 -10.86 -1.93 4.00
N GLY A 216 -10.03 -1.84 2.94
CA GLY A 216 -8.72 -2.48 2.85
C GLY A 216 -7.57 -1.50 3.05
N LEU A 217 -7.31 -0.63 2.05
CA LEU A 217 -6.10 0.18 1.98
C LEU A 217 -6.03 1.27 3.06
N GLU A 218 -7.14 1.85 3.46
CA GLU A 218 -7.18 2.85 4.55
C GLU A 218 -6.90 2.22 5.91
N VAL A 219 -7.31 0.98 6.12
CA VAL A 219 -7.20 0.25 7.39
C VAL A 219 -5.88 -0.52 7.50
N TYR A 220 -5.45 -1.21 6.44
CA TYR A 220 -4.30 -2.13 6.45
C TYR A 220 -3.12 -1.61 5.63
N LYS A 221 -2.57 -0.46 6.01
CA LYS A 221 -1.45 0.20 5.28
C LYS A 221 -0.18 -0.63 5.20
N ASP A 222 0.07 -1.47 6.22
CA ASP A 222 1.28 -2.30 6.31
C ASP A 222 1.18 -3.64 5.54
N GLN A 223 0.01 -3.96 5.00
CA GLN A 223 -0.28 -5.20 4.28
C GLN A 223 -1.05 -4.91 2.99
N ALA A 224 -0.70 -3.81 2.33
CA ALA A 224 -1.41 -3.33 1.14
C ALA A 224 -1.12 -4.16 -0.12
N GLY A 225 -0.03 -4.93 -0.14
CA GLY A 225 0.43 -5.67 -1.32
C GLY A 225 -0.65 -6.57 -1.92
N ARG A 226 -1.25 -7.47 -1.11
CA ARG A 226 -2.30 -8.38 -1.58
C ARG A 226 -3.56 -7.65 -2.06
N LEU A 227 -3.89 -6.50 -1.44
CA LEU A 227 -5.07 -5.71 -1.79
C LEU A 227 -4.92 -5.07 -3.17
N TRP A 228 -3.73 -4.52 -3.46
CA TRP A 228 -3.43 -3.93 -4.76
C TRP A 228 -3.32 -4.99 -5.86
N THR A 229 -2.64 -6.11 -5.60
CA THR A 229 -2.58 -7.21 -6.57
C THR A 229 -3.96 -7.79 -6.85
N GLY A 230 -4.80 -7.96 -5.82
CA GLY A 230 -6.17 -8.44 -5.98
C GLY A 230 -7.04 -7.52 -6.84
N LEU A 231 -6.92 -6.20 -6.62
CA LEU A 231 -7.65 -5.21 -7.43
C LEU A 231 -7.17 -5.21 -8.88
N ALA A 232 -5.87 -5.32 -9.12
CA ALA A 232 -5.31 -5.38 -10.47
C ALA A 232 -5.74 -6.67 -11.19
N THR A 233 -5.68 -7.82 -10.51
CA THR A 233 -6.15 -9.11 -11.05
C THR A 233 -7.65 -9.07 -11.38
N TYR A 234 -8.45 -8.41 -10.53
CA TYR A 234 -9.87 -8.19 -10.81
C TYR A 234 -10.09 -7.44 -12.13
N TRP A 235 -9.36 -6.34 -12.38
CA TRP A 235 -9.46 -5.60 -13.63
C TRP A 235 -8.94 -6.39 -14.84
N THR A 236 -7.86 -7.14 -14.67
CA THR A 236 -7.30 -8.02 -15.70
C THR A 236 -8.32 -9.07 -16.16
N LYS A 237 -9.00 -9.73 -15.21
CA LYS A 237 -10.05 -10.74 -15.53
C LYS A 237 -11.29 -10.16 -16.17
N ARG A 238 -11.50 -8.86 -16.03
CA ARG A 238 -12.58 -8.14 -16.72
C ARG A 238 -12.19 -7.64 -18.12
N GLY A 239 -10.93 -7.82 -18.53
CA GLY A 239 -10.40 -7.32 -19.80
C GLY A 239 -10.03 -5.83 -19.78
N GLU A 240 -10.04 -5.18 -18.62
CA GLU A 240 -9.74 -3.76 -18.45
C GLU A 240 -8.25 -3.54 -18.14
N PHE A 241 -7.40 -3.79 -19.14
CA PHE A 241 -5.95 -3.81 -18.99
C PHE A 241 -5.35 -2.45 -18.62
N ASP A 242 -5.88 -1.36 -19.14
CA ASP A 242 -5.41 -0.01 -18.83
C ASP A 242 -5.64 0.35 -17.36
N ARG A 243 -6.79 -0.04 -16.81
CA ARG A 243 -7.08 0.14 -15.39
C ARG A 243 -6.21 -0.77 -14.51
N ALA A 244 -5.94 -1.99 -14.97
CA ALA A 244 -5.02 -2.88 -14.26
C ALA A 244 -3.63 -2.25 -14.17
N LYS A 245 -3.08 -1.72 -15.28
CA LYS A 245 -1.80 -0.97 -15.28
C LYS A 245 -1.82 0.23 -14.35
N ALA A 246 -2.85 1.07 -14.44
CA ALA A 246 -2.99 2.23 -13.56
C ALA A 246 -3.08 1.84 -12.08
N THR A 247 -3.72 0.69 -11.78
CA THR A 247 -3.82 0.16 -10.43
C THR A 247 -2.46 -0.30 -9.91
N PHE A 248 -1.67 -1.01 -10.71
CA PHE A 248 -0.31 -1.42 -10.36
C PHE A 248 0.59 -0.20 -10.12
N GLU A 249 0.61 0.79 -11.00
CA GLU A 249 1.40 2.02 -10.84
C GLU A 249 0.99 2.80 -9.57
N THR A 250 -0.31 2.92 -9.30
CA THR A 250 -0.80 3.56 -8.07
C THR A 250 -0.39 2.76 -6.83
N GLY A 251 -0.46 1.43 -6.90
CA GLY A 251 -0.02 0.52 -5.86
C GLY A 251 1.46 0.72 -5.52
N ILE A 252 2.33 0.66 -6.53
CA ILE A 252 3.77 0.91 -6.40
C ILE A 252 4.05 2.29 -5.78
N ALA A 253 3.30 3.31 -6.22
CA ALA A 253 3.44 4.67 -5.72
C ALA A 253 2.97 4.85 -4.27
N SER A 254 2.10 4.01 -3.73
CA SER A 254 1.49 4.17 -2.40
C SER A 254 2.12 3.32 -1.30
N VAL A 255 2.80 2.22 -1.64
CA VAL A 255 3.33 1.26 -0.66
C VAL A 255 4.49 1.80 0.16
N MET A 256 4.52 1.39 1.45
CA MET A 256 5.53 1.80 2.44
C MET A 256 6.53 0.68 2.77
N THR A 257 6.23 -0.58 2.40
CA THR A 257 7.09 -1.72 2.73
C THR A 257 7.70 -2.35 1.48
N ILE A 258 8.95 -2.81 1.58
CA ILE A 258 9.63 -3.51 0.48
C ILE A 258 8.90 -4.80 0.11
N ARG A 259 8.35 -5.51 1.11
CA ARG A 259 7.63 -6.76 0.91
C ARG A 259 6.41 -6.56 0.01
N ASP A 260 5.59 -5.54 0.33
CA ASP A 260 4.40 -5.25 -0.46
C ASP A 260 4.77 -4.74 -1.84
N PHE A 261 5.82 -3.90 -1.92
CA PHE A 261 6.37 -3.46 -3.20
C PHE A 261 6.77 -4.66 -4.09
N THR A 262 7.55 -5.60 -3.55
CA THR A 262 8.00 -6.78 -4.30
C THR A 262 6.81 -7.59 -4.80
N GLN A 263 5.81 -7.80 -3.95
CA GLN A 263 4.60 -8.53 -4.33
C GLN A 263 3.84 -7.86 -5.49
N ILE A 264 3.68 -6.53 -5.43
CA ILE A 264 2.98 -5.78 -6.49
C ILE A 264 3.82 -5.75 -7.77
N PHE A 265 5.12 -5.52 -7.64
CA PHE A 265 6.03 -5.44 -8.79
C PHE A 265 6.13 -6.77 -9.53
N ASP A 266 6.28 -7.88 -8.81
CA ASP A 266 6.37 -9.21 -9.40
C ASP A 266 5.04 -9.58 -10.11
N ALA A 267 3.90 -9.26 -9.50
CA ALA A 267 2.59 -9.44 -10.14
C ALA A 267 2.41 -8.54 -11.38
N TYR A 268 2.95 -7.32 -11.36
CA TYR A 268 2.89 -6.41 -12.51
C TYR A 268 3.78 -6.91 -13.65
N ALA A 269 4.98 -7.41 -13.34
CA ALA A 269 5.86 -8.02 -14.34
C ALA A 269 5.20 -9.26 -14.97
N GLU A 270 4.63 -10.16 -14.16
CA GLU A 270 3.89 -11.35 -14.63
C GLU A 270 2.71 -10.96 -15.53
N PHE A 271 1.97 -9.90 -15.16
CA PHE A 271 0.89 -9.38 -15.97
C PHE A 271 1.39 -8.89 -17.33
N GLN A 272 2.49 -8.12 -17.40
CA GLN A 272 3.05 -7.64 -18.67
C GLN A 272 3.62 -8.78 -19.51
N GLU A 273 4.33 -9.73 -18.89
CA GLU A 273 4.84 -10.92 -19.58
C GLU A 273 3.71 -11.76 -20.19
N SER A 274 2.62 -11.96 -19.44
CA SER A 274 1.45 -12.71 -19.94
C SER A 274 0.75 -11.99 -21.11
N PHE A 275 0.70 -10.65 -21.06
CA PHE A 275 0.12 -9.84 -22.12
C PHE A 275 0.99 -9.88 -23.39
N ILE A 276 2.31 -9.74 -23.27
CA ILE A 276 3.27 -9.88 -24.36
C ILE A 276 3.17 -11.28 -24.97
N SER A 277 3.11 -12.34 -24.14
CA SER A 277 2.97 -13.72 -24.62
C SER A 277 1.67 -13.95 -25.39
N ALA A 278 0.59 -13.33 -24.95
CA ALA A 278 -0.70 -13.41 -25.67
C ALA A 278 -0.65 -12.71 -27.03
N LEU A 279 0.01 -11.53 -27.12
CA LEU A 279 0.23 -10.83 -28.38
C LEU A 279 1.13 -11.62 -29.33
N MET A 280 2.19 -12.26 -28.82
CA MET A 280 3.05 -13.15 -29.63
C MET A 280 2.26 -14.36 -30.18
N ALA A 281 1.42 -14.96 -29.36
CA ALA A 281 0.60 -16.08 -29.78
C ALA A 281 -0.42 -15.69 -30.85
N SER A 282 -0.98 -14.47 -30.79
CA SER A 282 -1.89 -13.97 -31.84
C SER A 282 -1.17 -13.74 -33.17
N LEU A 283 0.11 -13.34 -33.15
CA LEU A 283 0.91 -13.16 -34.37
C LEU A 283 1.34 -14.50 -35.02
N GLU A 284 1.38 -15.59 -34.25
CA GLU A 284 1.71 -16.93 -34.79
C GLU A 284 0.51 -17.58 -35.50
N ASP A 285 -0.72 -17.08 -35.35
CA ASP A 285 -1.91 -17.62 -35.93
C ASP A 285 -2.12 -17.11 -37.40
N PRO A 286 -2.04 -17.96 -38.43
CA PRO A 286 -2.01 -17.54 -39.84
C PRO A 286 -3.36 -17.05 -40.38
N SER A 287 -4.35 -16.81 -39.54
CA SER A 287 -5.73 -16.48 -39.95
C SER A 287 -6.05 -14.98 -39.93
N GLU A 288 -5.13 -14.11 -39.54
CA GLU A 288 -5.36 -12.66 -39.49
C GLU A 288 -4.95 -11.98 -40.81
N ASP A 289 -5.72 -10.96 -41.23
CA ASP A 289 -5.44 -10.14 -42.40
C ASP A 289 -4.11 -9.35 -42.16
N ASP A 290 -3.33 -9.13 -43.25
CA ASP A 290 -1.99 -8.49 -43.17
C ASP A 290 -1.97 -7.10 -42.50
N ASP A 291 -3.08 -6.37 -42.50
CA ASP A 291 -3.21 -5.06 -41.89
C ASP A 291 -3.35 -5.16 -40.35
N ASP A 292 -4.06 -6.15 -39.83
CA ASP A 292 -4.22 -6.39 -38.39
C ASP A 292 -2.91 -6.91 -37.80
N ALA A 293 -2.15 -7.72 -38.51
CA ALA A 293 -0.84 -8.22 -38.07
C ALA A 293 0.20 -7.09 -37.90
N ALA A 294 0.18 -6.07 -38.75
CA ALA A 294 1.09 -4.93 -38.64
C ALA A 294 0.75 -4.00 -37.45
N GLU A 295 -0.50 -3.96 -37.02
CA GLU A 295 -0.93 -3.21 -35.83
C GLU A 295 -0.56 -3.95 -34.56
N THR A 296 -0.79 -5.27 -34.50
CA THR A 296 -0.39 -6.12 -33.37
C THR A 296 1.13 -6.15 -33.16
N GLU A 297 1.94 -6.14 -34.25
CA GLU A 297 3.40 -6.06 -34.14
C GLU A 297 3.86 -4.73 -33.51
N LYS A 298 3.26 -3.59 -33.89
CA LYS A 298 3.57 -2.29 -33.27
C LYS A 298 3.17 -2.24 -31.80
N GLU A 299 2.04 -2.85 -31.46
CA GLU A 299 1.60 -2.93 -30.07
C GLU A 299 2.56 -3.81 -29.25
N LEU A 300 3.00 -4.93 -29.80
CA LEU A 300 3.98 -5.80 -29.19
C LEU A 300 5.29 -5.05 -28.88
N ASP A 301 5.84 -4.32 -29.87
CA ASP A 301 7.05 -3.51 -29.68
C ASP A 301 6.86 -2.45 -28.60
N SER A 302 5.69 -1.82 -28.55
CA SER A 302 5.34 -0.82 -27.53
C SER A 302 5.27 -1.44 -26.13
N GLN A 303 4.68 -2.65 -26.02
CA GLN A 303 4.56 -3.35 -24.74
C GLN A 303 5.93 -3.88 -24.26
N MET A 304 6.76 -4.41 -25.17
CA MET A 304 8.13 -4.84 -24.85
C MET A 304 8.94 -3.66 -24.31
N LYS A 305 8.89 -2.50 -24.97
CA LYS A 305 9.55 -1.30 -24.50
C LYS A 305 9.05 -0.84 -23.13
N SER A 306 7.73 -0.86 -22.91
CA SER A 306 7.13 -0.55 -21.61
C SER A 306 7.60 -1.49 -20.50
N PHE A 307 7.79 -2.77 -20.82
CA PHE A 307 8.31 -3.77 -19.90
C PHE A 307 9.79 -3.53 -19.56
N GLU A 308 10.61 -3.24 -20.57
CA GLU A 308 12.04 -2.86 -20.36
C GLU A 308 12.15 -1.62 -19.48
N GLU A 309 11.37 -0.56 -19.77
CA GLU A 309 11.33 0.67 -18.96
C GLU A 309 10.89 0.38 -17.51
N LEU A 310 9.95 -0.55 -17.29
CA LEU A 310 9.52 -0.96 -15.95
C LEU A 310 10.67 -1.65 -15.19
N MET A 311 11.40 -2.56 -15.86
CA MET A 311 12.52 -3.28 -15.25
C MET A 311 13.69 -2.33 -14.92
N ASP A 312 13.98 -1.38 -15.79
CA ASP A 312 15.04 -0.37 -15.57
C ASP A 312 14.67 0.59 -14.40
N ARG A 313 13.38 0.86 -14.21
CA ARG A 313 12.89 1.67 -13.08
C ARG A 313 12.92 0.93 -11.73
N ARG A 314 13.04 -0.39 -11.72
CA ARG A 314 12.98 -1.21 -10.49
C ARG A 314 13.89 -0.73 -9.36
N PRO A 315 15.21 -0.47 -9.57
CA PRO A 315 16.09 0.00 -8.52
C PRO A 315 15.67 1.36 -7.95
N PHE A 316 15.20 2.26 -8.80
CA PHE A 316 14.69 3.56 -8.39
C PHE A 316 13.43 3.46 -7.54
N LEU A 317 12.51 2.57 -7.91
CA LEU A 317 11.26 2.34 -7.19
C LEU A 317 11.51 1.71 -5.81
N VAL A 318 12.43 0.75 -5.70
CA VAL A 318 12.84 0.17 -4.42
C VAL A 318 13.43 1.23 -3.49
N ASN A 319 14.33 2.04 -4.00
CA ASN A 319 14.93 3.13 -3.24
C ASN A 319 13.87 4.15 -2.81
N GLU A 320 12.88 4.43 -3.66
CA GLU A 320 11.79 5.36 -3.36
C GLU A 320 10.89 4.86 -2.22
N VAL A 321 10.60 3.56 -2.16
CA VAL A 321 9.87 2.94 -1.04
C VAL A 321 10.65 3.10 0.27
N LEU A 322 11.98 2.90 0.24
CA LEU A 322 12.84 3.08 1.41
C LEU A 322 12.85 4.53 1.89
N LEU A 323 12.94 5.49 0.97
CA LEU A 323 12.90 6.91 1.27
C LEU A 323 11.52 7.37 1.75
N ARG A 324 10.40 6.80 1.27
CA ARG A 324 9.06 7.05 1.82
C ARG A 324 8.94 6.57 3.26
N ARG A 325 9.51 5.41 3.56
CA ARG A 325 9.53 4.87 4.92
C ARG A 325 10.38 5.70 5.86
N ASN A 326 11.57 6.10 5.42
CA ASN A 326 12.49 6.94 6.19
C ASN A 326 13.13 8.02 5.32
N PRO A 327 12.49 9.20 5.18
CA PRO A 327 13.02 10.28 4.34
C PRO A 327 14.31 10.90 4.87
N HIS A 328 14.75 10.53 6.10
CA HIS A 328 15.94 11.05 6.74
C HIS A 328 17.14 10.09 6.67
N ASP A 329 17.05 9.05 5.85
CA ASP A 329 18.13 8.08 5.65
C ASP A 329 19.14 8.57 4.63
N VAL A 330 20.31 8.96 5.13
CA VAL A 330 21.42 9.48 4.31
C VAL A 330 21.93 8.44 3.30
N GLN A 331 22.02 7.18 3.72
CA GLN A 331 22.56 6.11 2.85
C GLN A 331 21.65 5.85 1.64
N GLU A 332 20.34 5.91 1.84
CA GLU A 332 19.39 5.71 0.75
C GLU A 332 19.40 6.89 -0.25
N TRP A 333 19.65 8.10 0.23
CA TRP A 333 19.87 9.25 -0.66
C TRP A 333 21.16 9.13 -1.47
N GLU A 334 22.26 8.65 -0.86
CA GLU A 334 23.52 8.38 -1.58
C GLU A 334 23.34 7.29 -2.65
N LYS A 335 22.59 6.21 -2.34
CA LYS A 335 22.23 5.19 -3.33
C LYS A 335 21.40 5.76 -4.49
N ARG A 336 20.46 6.67 -4.18
CA ARG A 336 19.64 7.34 -5.21
C ARG A 336 20.50 8.15 -6.16
N VAL A 337 21.49 8.85 -5.64
CA VAL A 337 22.47 9.57 -6.46
C VAL A 337 23.26 8.61 -7.36
N ALA A 338 23.76 7.50 -6.79
CA ALA A 338 24.51 6.50 -7.54
C ALA A 338 23.69 5.83 -8.66
N LEU A 339 22.37 5.72 -8.51
CA LEU A 339 21.47 5.15 -9.53
C LEU A 339 21.31 6.04 -10.78
N TRP A 340 21.52 7.35 -10.66
CA TRP A 340 21.41 8.26 -11.82
C TRP A 340 22.60 8.15 -12.78
N GLY A 341 23.73 7.53 -12.34
CA GLY A 341 24.92 7.35 -13.17
C GLY A 341 25.43 8.69 -13.70
N ASP A 342 25.42 8.85 -15.02
CA ASP A 342 26.05 9.99 -15.73
C ASP A 342 25.11 11.20 -15.90
N ASP A 343 23.91 11.20 -15.33
CA ASP A 343 22.92 12.29 -15.49
C ASP A 343 23.14 13.38 -14.42
N ASP A 344 24.03 14.34 -14.73
CA ASP A 344 24.44 15.42 -13.83
C ASP A 344 23.27 16.28 -13.34
N GLU A 345 22.28 16.55 -14.19
CA GLU A 345 21.12 17.37 -13.82
C GLU A 345 20.25 16.68 -12.75
N LYS A 346 19.98 15.39 -12.94
CA LYS A 346 19.20 14.60 -11.98
C LYS A 346 19.95 14.35 -10.68
N VAL A 347 21.29 14.19 -10.76
CA VAL A 347 22.15 14.08 -9.57
C VAL A 347 22.08 15.36 -8.74
N ALA A 348 22.28 16.54 -9.35
CA ALA A 348 22.18 17.83 -8.67
C ALA A 348 20.80 18.08 -8.06
N ALA A 349 19.71 17.74 -8.80
CA ALA A 349 18.35 17.85 -8.32
C ALA A 349 18.10 16.90 -7.11
N THR A 350 18.67 15.70 -7.14
CA THR A 350 18.55 14.72 -6.06
C THR A 350 19.25 15.20 -4.78
N TYR A 351 20.47 15.73 -4.89
CA TYR A 351 21.17 16.32 -3.74
C TYR A 351 20.41 17.52 -3.17
N THR A 352 19.88 18.39 -4.01
CA THR A 352 19.08 19.53 -3.55
C THR A 352 17.84 19.07 -2.80
N LYS A 353 17.10 18.10 -3.34
CA LYS A 353 15.93 17.49 -2.69
C LYS A 353 16.30 16.80 -1.38
N ALA A 354 17.44 16.11 -1.31
CA ALA A 354 17.92 15.49 -0.10
C ALA A 354 18.19 16.52 1.02
N LEU A 355 18.85 17.63 0.69
CA LEU A 355 19.15 18.70 1.65
C LEU A 355 17.89 19.43 2.16
N GLU A 356 16.83 19.51 1.34
CA GLU A 356 15.54 20.08 1.74
C GLU A 356 14.73 19.11 2.61
N THR A 357 14.80 17.82 2.34
CA THR A 357 13.96 16.80 3.00
C THR A 357 14.55 16.31 4.32
N ILE A 358 15.87 16.18 4.40
CA ILE A 358 16.53 15.62 5.59
C ILE A 358 16.53 16.63 6.75
N ASN A 359 15.87 16.27 7.84
CA ASN A 359 15.95 17.06 9.07
C ASN A 359 17.24 16.68 9.84
N PRO A 360 18.16 17.62 10.12
CA PRO A 360 19.43 17.32 10.78
C PRO A 360 19.30 16.61 12.13
N LYS A 361 18.23 16.87 12.86
CA LYS A 361 17.96 16.22 14.16
C LYS A 361 17.51 14.77 14.05
N LYS A 362 16.87 14.40 12.92
CA LYS A 362 16.34 13.05 12.67
C LYS A 362 17.22 12.24 11.73
N ALA A 363 18.17 12.90 11.03
CA ALA A 363 19.06 12.26 10.08
C ALA A 363 19.74 11.03 10.70
N THR A 364 20.00 10.02 9.88
CA THR A 364 20.91 8.92 10.25
C THR A 364 22.35 9.45 10.40
N THR A 365 23.28 8.64 10.82
CA THR A 365 24.68 9.04 10.95
C THR A 365 25.27 9.51 9.61
N ASN A 366 26.28 10.39 9.69
CA ASN A 366 27.04 10.89 8.54
C ASN A 366 26.29 11.85 7.59
N PHE A 367 25.41 12.69 8.14
CA PHE A 367 24.68 13.65 7.31
C PHE A 367 25.60 14.68 6.63
N HIS A 368 26.76 15.00 7.19
CA HIS A 368 27.77 15.85 6.57
C HIS A 368 28.23 15.35 5.20
N ARG A 369 28.24 14.02 4.98
CA ARG A 369 28.67 13.44 3.70
C ARG A 369 27.82 13.88 2.51
N VAL A 370 26.54 14.13 2.72
CA VAL A 370 25.67 14.63 1.64
C VAL A 370 26.17 15.98 1.16
N TYR A 371 26.59 16.87 2.08
CA TYR A 371 27.17 18.17 1.72
C TYR A 371 28.54 18.01 1.05
N VAL A 372 29.38 17.14 1.60
CA VAL A 372 30.73 16.87 1.06
C VAL A 372 30.64 16.28 -0.35
N ASN A 373 29.83 15.24 -0.55
CA ASN A 373 29.66 14.60 -1.84
C ASN A 373 29.05 15.53 -2.88
N PHE A 374 28.10 16.37 -2.47
CA PHE A 374 27.51 17.38 -3.34
C PHE A 374 28.50 18.49 -3.73
N ALA A 375 29.36 18.92 -2.81
CA ALA A 375 30.42 19.86 -3.12
C ALA A 375 31.48 19.23 -4.04
N LYS A 376 31.86 17.97 -3.81
CA LYS A 376 32.78 17.23 -4.69
C LYS A 376 32.23 17.07 -6.10
N PHE A 377 30.94 16.83 -6.23
CA PHE A 377 30.28 16.76 -7.53
C PHE A 377 30.50 18.05 -8.37
N TYR A 378 30.39 19.24 -7.75
CA TYR A 378 30.69 20.49 -8.44
C TYR A 378 32.19 20.74 -8.62
N GLU A 379 33.03 20.31 -7.68
CA GLU A 379 34.48 20.39 -7.73
C GLU A 379 35.06 19.58 -8.90
N GLU A 380 34.51 18.39 -9.12
CA GLU A 380 34.97 17.46 -10.16
C GLU A 380 34.38 17.79 -11.56
N GLY A 381 33.40 18.70 -11.64
CA GLY A 381 32.76 19.06 -12.90
C GLY A 381 31.74 18.03 -13.36
N GLY A 382 30.87 17.55 -12.45
CA GLY A 382 29.86 16.53 -12.71
C GLY A 382 30.36 15.12 -12.43
N VAL A 383 29.50 14.12 -12.69
CA VAL A 383 29.83 12.69 -12.49
C VAL A 383 30.90 12.24 -13.46
N THR A 384 30.84 12.71 -14.71
CA THR A 384 31.79 12.33 -15.78
C THR A 384 33.04 13.19 -15.81
N GLY A 385 33.11 14.27 -15.03
CA GLY A 385 34.23 15.21 -15.03
C GLY A 385 34.42 15.96 -16.36
N GLN A 386 33.38 16.02 -17.21
CA GLN A 386 33.45 16.69 -18.51
C GLN A 386 33.04 18.18 -18.46
N ALA A 387 32.28 18.56 -17.42
CA ALA A 387 31.90 19.96 -17.21
C ALA A 387 33.06 20.75 -16.56
N GLU A 388 33.06 22.08 -16.74
CA GLU A 388 33.99 22.92 -16.02
C GLU A 388 33.74 22.88 -14.50
N PRO A 389 34.78 22.76 -13.66
CA PRO A 389 34.65 22.76 -12.19
C PRO A 389 33.99 24.04 -11.68
N ASP A 390 32.85 23.96 -10.99
CA ASP A 390 32.18 25.11 -10.37
C ASP A 390 32.53 25.23 -8.90
N LEU A 391 33.67 25.78 -8.62
CA LEU A 391 34.15 26.01 -7.25
C LEU A 391 33.26 26.99 -6.47
N ALA A 392 32.61 27.94 -7.15
CA ALA A 392 31.74 28.91 -6.51
C ALA A 392 30.47 28.25 -5.93
N SER A 393 29.90 27.27 -6.64
CA SER A 393 28.76 26.48 -6.15
C SER A 393 29.18 25.51 -5.05
N ALA A 394 30.32 24.83 -5.17
CA ALA A 394 30.88 23.96 -4.14
C ALA A 394 31.09 24.76 -2.82
N TRP A 395 31.65 25.96 -2.91
CA TRP A 395 31.86 26.83 -1.77
C TRP A 395 30.55 27.21 -1.06
N LYS A 396 29.51 27.58 -1.83
CA LYS A 396 28.17 27.86 -1.27
C LYS A 396 27.55 26.68 -0.54
N ILE A 397 27.80 25.45 -1.02
CA ILE A 397 27.28 24.23 -0.38
C ILE A 397 27.97 24.01 0.96
N PHE A 398 29.31 24.15 1.03
CA PHE A 398 30.04 24.07 2.27
C PHE A 398 29.61 25.16 3.27
N GLU A 399 29.41 26.39 2.81
CA GLU A 399 28.90 27.47 3.65
C GLU A 399 27.50 27.18 4.22
N LYS A 400 26.59 26.59 3.41
CA LYS A 400 25.29 26.13 3.87
C LYS A 400 25.44 25.02 4.91
N GLY A 401 26.28 24.01 4.62
CA GLY A 401 26.56 22.91 5.55
C GLY A 401 27.12 23.39 6.89
N ALA A 402 28.02 24.38 6.87
CA ALA A 402 28.61 24.96 8.08
C ALA A 402 27.57 25.66 9.00
N LYS A 403 26.42 26.08 8.46
CA LYS A 403 25.32 26.70 9.23
C LYS A 403 24.35 25.67 9.85
N VAL A 404 24.45 24.40 9.46
CA VAL A 404 23.57 23.32 9.92
C VAL A 404 23.99 22.85 11.31
N ASN A 405 23.02 22.56 12.17
CA ASN A 405 23.25 21.96 13.47
C ASN A 405 23.31 20.43 13.34
N PHE A 406 24.50 19.88 13.11
CA PHE A 406 24.73 18.44 13.08
C PHE A 406 24.53 17.81 14.47
N LYS A 407 24.33 16.49 14.51
CA LYS A 407 24.18 15.75 15.76
C LYS A 407 25.48 15.65 16.55
N THR A 408 26.57 15.47 15.85
CA THR A 408 27.90 15.30 16.44
C THR A 408 28.86 16.41 15.98
N VAL A 409 29.78 16.74 16.85
CA VAL A 409 30.83 17.75 16.55
C VAL A 409 31.80 17.19 15.50
N GLU A 410 31.96 15.87 15.45
CA GLU A 410 32.82 15.17 14.51
C GLU A 410 32.33 15.36 13.06
N GLU A 411 31.01 15.28 12.82
CA GLU A 411 30.42 15.54 11.51
C GLU A 411 30.71 16.94 11.00
N LEU A 412 30.63 17.93 11.89
CA LEU A 412 30.96 19.32 11.55
C LEU A 412 32.45 19.50 11.28
N ALA A 413 33.31 18.84 12.06
CA ALA A 413 34.76 18.92 11.90
C ALA A 413 35.18 18.27 10.54
N GLU A 414 34.61 17.11 10.19
CA GLU A 414 34.88 16.47 8.90
C GLU A 414 34.48 17.36 7.73
N LEU A 415 33.31 18.02 7.80
CA LEU A 415 32.85 18.95 6.77
C LEU A 415 33.85 20.12 6.57
N TYR A 416 34.36 20.70 7.65
CA TYR A 416 35.35 21.76 7.56
C TYR A 416 36.72 21.25 7.06
N CYS A 417 37.12 20.05 7.42
CA CYS A 417 38.35 19.44 6.91
C CYS A 417 38.30 19.25 5.41
N GLU A 418 37.18 18.69 4.90
CA GLU A 418 37.01 18.51 3.45
C GLU A 418 36.92 19.85 2.70
N TRP A 419 36.29 20.86 3.31
CA TRP A 419 36.26 22.20 2.74
C TRP A 419 37.67 22.82 2.65
N ALA A 420 38.44 22.71 3.69
CA ALA A 420 39.83 23.18 3.70
C ALA A 420 40.72 22.40 2.70
N GLU A 421 40.50 21.09 2.56
CA GLU A 421 41.18 20.28 1.54
C GLU A 421 40.83 20.67 0.11
N MET A 422 39.57 21.00 -0.16
CA MET A 422 39.15 21.53 -1.47
C MET A 422 39.90 22.84 -1.81
N GLU A 423 39.95 23.78 -0.85
CA GLU A 423 40.68 25.03 -1.03
C GLU A 423 42.19 24.76 -1.31
N LEU A 424 42.80 23.87 -0.55
CA LEU A 424 44.20 23.50 -0.75
C LEU A 424 44.46 22.81 -2.10
N ARG A 425 43.54 22.03 -2.62
CA ARG A 425 43.68 21.39 -3.93
C ARG A 425 43.70 22.39 -5.07
N HIS A 426 42.88 23.44 -5.00
CA HIS A 426 42.70 24.36 -6.10
C HIS A 426 43.62 25.59 -6.03
N GLU A 427 44.05 26.04 -4.85
CA GLU A 427 44.88 27.20 -4.65
C GLU A 427 46.39 26.94 -4.57
N SER A 428 46.77 25.69 -4.27
CA SER A 428 48.19 25.34 -4.03
C SER A 428 49.11 25.49 -5.27
N VAL A 429 48.58 25.78 -6.46
CA VAL A 429 49.39 25.77 -7.69
C VAL A 429 49.90 27.14 -8.07
N TYR A 430 49.31 28.29 -7.65
CA TYR A 430 49.67 29.58 -8.23
C TYR A 430 49.90 30.78 -7.29
N PHE A 431 49.44 30.82 -6.03
CA PHE A 431 49.64 31.98 -5.18
C PHE A 431 49.76 31.69 -3.65
N PRO A 432 50.83 32.16 -2.98
CA PRO A 432 51.00 31.94 -1.54
C PRO A 432 50.06 32.78 -0.64
N ASP A 433 49.41 33.82 -1.16
CA ASP A 433 48.48 34.66 -0.39
C ASP A 433 47.05 34.06 -0.28
N SER A 434 46.74 33.03 -0.98
CA SER A 434 45.43 32.42 -1.10
C SER A 434 45.16 31.30 -0.08
N LEU A 435 46.13 30.95 0.75
CA LEU A 435 45.96 30.06 1.89
C LEU A 435 45.18 30.67 3.06
N LYS A 436 44.91 31.99 3.02
CA LYS A 436 44.11 32.66 4.03
C LYS A 436 42.71 32.10 4.20
N PRO A 437 41.92 31.83 3.12
CA PRO A 437 40.58 31.28 3.28
C PRO A 437 40.57 29.91 3.98
N ALA A 438 41.46 29.00 3.59
CA ALA A 438 41.60 27.68 4.21
C ALA A 438 41.99 27.77 5.68
N PHE A 439 42.88 28.71 5.99
CA PHE A 439 43.33 28.97 7.38
C PHE A 439 42.22 29.63 8.21
N ASP A 440 41.48 30.57 7.65
CA ASP A 440 40.33 31.21 8.30
C ASP A 440 39.19 30.22 8.57
N ILE A 441 38.96 29.28 7.67
CA ILE A 441 38.02 28.17 7.86
C ILE A 441 38.48 27.29 9.03
N TYR A 442 39.76 26.94 9.08
CA TYR A 442 40.31 26.12 10.15
C TYR A 442 40.26 26.84 11.51
N LEU A 443 40.54 28.14 11.53
CA LEU A 443 40.38 29.00 12.70
C LEU A 443 38.90 29.12 13.11
N GLY A 444 37.98 29.16 12.15
CA GLY A 444 36.54 29.15 12.37
C GLY A 444 36.07 27.91 13.14
N ILE A 445 36.69 26.74 12.90
CA ILE A 445 36.43 25.53 13.68
C ILE A 445 36.85 25.72 15.14
N MET A 446 38.05 26.21 15.37
CA MET A 446 38.63 26.39 16.70
C MET A 446 37.90 27.45 17.52
N THR A 447 37.23 28.40 16.91
CA THR A 447 36.54 29.50 17.59
C THR A 447 35.07 29.21 17.89
N ARG A 448 34.47 28.15 17.36
CA ARG A 448 33.06 27.79 17.64
C ARG A 448 32.93 27.20 19.07
N PRO A 449 32.01 27.74 19.91
CA PRO A 449 31.84 27.29 21.29
C PRO A 449 31.40 25.81 21.39
N SER A 450 30.76 25.25 20.37
CA SER A 450 30.33 23.85 20.33
C SER A 450 31.50 22.85 20.21
N VAL A 451 32.63 23.26 19.64
CA VAL A 451 33.85 22.44 19.52
C VAL A 451 34.68 22.49 20.77
N LEU A 452 34.66 23.61 21.48
CA LEU A 452 35.45 23.81 22.71
C LEU A 452 34.87 23.09 23.95
N CYS A 453 33.58 22.73 23.95
CA CYS A 453 32.96 22.08 25.10
C CYS A 453 33.19 20.56 25.19
N SER A 454 33.69 19.89 24.14
CA SER A 454 33.94 18.45 24.13
C SER A 454 35.37 18.06 24.45
N GLY A 455 35.98 18.71 25.43
CA GLY A 455 37.39 18.66 25.88
C GLY A 455 38.06 17.29 26.09
N GLN A 456 37.88 16.33 25.22
CA GLN A 456 38.68 15.10 25.17
C GLN A 456 38.91 14.68 23.73
N HIS A 457 40.17 14.81 23.27
CA HIS A 457 40.76 14.16 22.10
C HIS A 457 40.14 14.47 20.71
N MET A 458 40.25 15.71 20.26
CA MET A 458 40.27 15.94 18.82
C MET A 458 41.63 16.55 18.39
N CYS A 459 42.57 15.68 18.08
CA CYS A 459 43.52 15.98 17.01
C CYS A 459 42.84 15.62 15.70
N PRO A 460 42.46 16.56 14.81
CA PRO A 460 42.10 16.23 13.46
C PRO A 460 43.31 15.49 12.88
N ARG A 461 43.07 14.32 12.29
CA ARG A 461 44.07 13.63 11.51
C ARG A 461 44.36 14.52 10.28
N ILE A 462 45.36 15.39 10.45
CA ILE A 462 45.87 16.17 9.31
C ILE A 462 46.33 15.17 8.27
N PRO A 463 45.77 15.17 7.05
CA PRO A 463 46.24 14.26 5.98
C PRO A 463 47.74 14.42 5.84
N ARG A 464 48.43 13.32 5.58
CA ARG A 464 49.92 13.36 5.44
C ARG A 464 50.40 14.32 4.35
N SER A 465 49.53 14.67 3.39
CA SER A 465 49.76 15.68 2.38
C SER A 465 49.84 17.10 2.91
N ALA A 466 48.96 17.49 3.83
CA ALA A 466 48.94 18.83 4.43
C ALA A 466 50.15 19.08 5.35
N THR A 467 50.65 18.02 6.01
CA THR A 467 51.88 18.14 6.85
C THR A 467 53.14 18.38 6.04
N MET A 468 53.21 17.95 4.80
CA MET A 468 54.36 18.25 3.93
C MET A 468 54.36 19.70 3.45
N THR A 469 53.23 20.26 3.06
CA THR A 469 53.11 21.65 2.56
C THR A 469 53.36 22.65 3.68
N THR A 470 52.83 22.42 4.87
CA THR A 470 53.07 23.29 6.05
C THR A 470 54.56 23.28 6.50
N ARG A 471 55.28 22.15 6.34
CA ARG A 471 56.73 22.12 6.66
C ARG A 471 57.57 22.94 5.70
N TYR A 472 57.19 23.09 4.45
CA TYR A 472 57.94 23.89 3.47
C TYR A 472 57.75 25.38 3.65
N GLN A 473 56.56 25.85 4.01
CA GLN A 473 56.27 27.26 4.23
C GLN A 473 56.83 27.82 5.55
N PHE A 474 56.83 27.01 6.60
CA PHE A 474 57.50 27.42 7.88
C PHE A 474 59.01 27.68 7.73
N ARG A 475 59.61 27.27 6.65
CA ARG A 475 61.05 27.47 6.37
C ARG A 475 61.35 28.78 5.63
N LEU A 476 60.34 29.44 5.01
CA LEU A 476 60.50 30.66 4.23
C LEU A 476 60.14 31.93 5.01
N ASP A 477 59.35 31.92 6.04
CA ASP A 477 58.88 33.08 6.80
C ASP A 477 59.28 33.10 8.26
N SER A 478 60.55 32.78 8.55
CA SER A 478 61.08 32.85 9.95
C SER A 478 61.26 34.25 10.51
N SER A 479 60.90 35.32 9.80
CA SER A 479 61.11 36.70 10.21
C SER A 479 59.84 37.46 10.65
N SER A 480 58.60 36.93 10.42
CA SER A 480 57.38 37.68 10.73
C SER A 480 56.38 36.97 11.68
N LEU A 481 56.65 35.75 12.13
CA LEU A 481 55.73 34.93 12.96
C LEU A 481 56.24 34.56 14.34
N SER A 482 57.09 35.39 14.93
CA SER A 482 57.64 35.13 16.28
C SER A 482 56.67 35.26 17.46
N SER A 483 55.41 35.67 17.22
CA SER A 483 54.43 35.85 18.32
C SER A 483 53.31 34.80 18.36
N TYR A 484 53.13 33.98 17.33
CA TYR A 484 52.03 32.97 17.28
C TYR A 484 52.48 31.51 17.20
N GLY A 485 53.77 31.26 17.03
CA GLY A 485 54.34 29.94 16.77
C GLY A 485 54.58 29.04 17.97
N HIS A 486 54.42 29.51 19.19
CA HIS A 486 54.81 28.72 20.38
C HIS A 486 53.70 27.93 21.06
N SER A 487 52.46 28.08 20.62
CA SER A 487 51.32 27.35 21.21
C SER A 487 50.81 26.15 20.37
N MET A 488 51.41 25.88 19.22
CA MET A 488 50.95 24.80 18.30
C MET A 488 51.92 23.63 18.15
N LEU A 489 52.95 23.52 18.96
CA LEU A 489 53.95 22.45 18.94
C LEU A 489 54.10 21.72 20.28
N ILE A 490 53.02 21.58 21.06
CA ILE A 490 52.96 20.58 22.14
C ILE A 490 51.65 19.81 22.05
#